data_ddb0766eecfef04eba92d8aa92e3e1d0
#
_entry.id   ddb0766eecfef04eba92d8aa92e3e1d0
#
_cell.length_a   1.000
_cell.length_b   1.000
_cell.length_c   1.000
_cell.angle_alpha   90.00
_cell.angle_beta   90.00
_cell.angle_gamma   90.00
#
_symmetry.space_group_name_H-M   'P 1'
#
loop_
_entity.id
_entity.type
_entity.pdbx_description
1 polymer ?
#
loop_
_entity_poly.entity_id
_entity_poly.type
_entity_poly.pdbx_seq_one_letter_code
_entity_poly.pdbx_strand_id
1 'polypeptide(L)'
;MRLYDRDVSTKGQSSAIILTKRFKDEIDFSDIFTELNKNLERRVQISIVDSENDAVYYVVKSITWPETKLKENEKTITDDEDMRELIDKGYQINSGLKFGTHYRVYNYESNHAPWLIQKIDDSMTWLDITRMVRVGHGVNKTIVLAYKGNWISFVWIKP
;
A
#
# COMPACT_ATOMS: atom_id res chain seq x y z
N MET A 1 -16.19 12.94 2.37
CA MET A 1 -15.72 14.32 2.07
C MET A 1 -15.07 14.33 0.69
N ARG A 2 -15.34 15.35 -0.14
CA ARG A 2 -14.79 15.45 -1.50
C ARG A 2 -13.86 16.66 -1.57
N LEU A 3 -12.65 16.48 -2.05
CA LEU A 3 -11.70 17.56 -2.30
C LEU A 3 -11.77 17.98 -3.78
N TYR A 4 -11.78 19.27 -4.02
CA TYR A 4 -11.74 19.85 -5.36
C TYR A 4 -10.35 20.38 -5.62
N ASP A 5 -9.79 20.05 -6.77
CA ASP A 5 -8.52 20.59 -7.23
C ASP A 5 -8.74 22.03 -7.74
N ARG A 6 -7.89 22.96 -7.36
CA ARG A 6 -8.02 24.36 -7.77
C ARG A 6 -7.72 24.59 -9.26
N ASP A 7 -7.01 23.64 -9.87
CA ASP A 7 -6.56 23.75 -11.26
C ASP A 7 -7.50 23.01 -12.27
N VAL A 8 -8.57 22.37 -11.80
CA VAL A 8 -9.52 21.69 -12.69
C VAL A 8 -10.69 22.62 -12.98
N SER A 9 -10.70 23.19 -14.17
CA SER A 9 -11.76 24.06 -14.69
C SER A 9 -13.08 23.36 -14.98
N THR A 10 -13.23 22.09 -14.66
CA THR A 10 -14.45 21.29 -14.86
C THR A 10 -15.37 21.35 -13.66
N LYS A 11 -16.52 21.97 -13.86
CA LYS A 11 -17.56 22.18 -12.87
C LYS A 11 -17.86 20.90 -12.06
N GLY A 12 -17.50 20.92 -10.77
CA GLY A 12 -18.08 20.04 -9.76
C GLY A 12 -17.52 18.62 -9.62
N GLN A 13 -16.45 18.22 -10.31
CA GLN A 13 -15.79 16.93 -10.06
C GLN A 13 -14.74 17.06 -8.97
N SER A 14 -14.84 16.25 -7.92
CA SER A 14 -13.82 16.18 -6.88
C SER A 14 -12.57 15.47 -7.40
N SER A 15 -11.38 16.01 -7.09
CA SER A 15 -10.09 15.41 -7.44
C SER A 15 -9.75 14.16 -6.61
N ALA A 16 -10.40 14.00 -5.47
CA ALA A 16 -10.16 12.89 -4.56
C ALA A 16 -11.44 12.39 -3.89
N ILE A 17 -11.44 11.11 -3.54
CA ILE A 17 -12.43 10.48 -2.67
C ILE A 17 -11.74 10.17 -1.35
N ILE A 18 -12.34 10.58 -0.24
CA ILE A 18 -11.83 10.29 1.10
C ILE A 18 -12.76 9.30 1.80
N LEU A 19 -12.22 8.15 2.15
CA LEU A 19 -12.84 7.17 3.02
C LEU A 19 -12.38 7.43 4.45
N THR A 20 -13.30 7.65 5.39
CA THR A 20 -12.95 7.84 6.80
C THR A 20 -13.15 6.54 7.55
N LYS A 21 -12.14 6.10 8.26
CA LYS A 21 -12.09 4.87 9.07
C LYS A 21 -11.66 5.20 10.48
N ARG A 22 -12.10 4.39 11.46
CA ARG A 22 -11.61 4.51 12.84
C ARG A 22 -10.43 3.56 13.06
N PHE A 23 -9.45 3.98 13.83
CA PHE A 23 -8.19 3.26 14.00
C PHE A 23 -8.35 1.85 14.62
N LYS A 24 -9.42 1.60 15.40
CA LYS A 24 -9.72 0.30 16.01
C LYS A 24 -10.56 -0.63 15.13
N ASP A 25 -11.14 -0.12 14.03
CA ASP A 25 -11.97 -0.95 13.18
C ASP A 25 -11.10 -1.95 12.43
N GLU A 26 -11.64 -3.14 12.23
CA GLU A 26 -11.08 -4.14 11.32
C GLU A 26 -11.12 -3.61 9.89
N ILE A 27 -10.23 -4.09 9.06
CA ILE A 27 -10.12 -3.61 7.69
C ILE A 27 -10.96 -4.47 6.77
N ASP A 28 -11.96 -3.86 6.13
CA ASP A 28 -12.62 -4.47 4.99
C ASP A 28 -11.85 -4.11 3.71
N PHE A 29 -11.01 -5.05 3.25
CA PHE A 29 -10.23 -4.87 2.04
C PHE A 29 -11.06 -4.92 0.78
N SER A 30 -12.18 -5.64 0.77
CA SER A 30 -13.09 -5.70 -0.38
C SER A 30 -13.70 -4.32 -0.66
N ASP A 31 -13.99 -3.57 0.38
CA ASP A 31 -14.48 -2.18 0.32
C ASP A 31 -13.44 -1.26 -0.34
N ILE A 32 -12.17 -1.39 0.07
CA ILE A 32 -11.07 -0.60 -0.51
C ILE A 32 -10.90 -0.90 -1.99
N PHE A 33 -10.87 -2.18 -2.38
CA PHE A 33 -10.75 -2.57 -3.78
C PHE A 33 -11.93 -2.10 -4.62
N THR A 34 -13.13 -2.20 -4.07
CA THR A 34 -14.35 -1.70 -4.72
C THR A 34 -14.22 -0.21 -5.02
N GLU A 35 -13.77 0.57 -4.06
CA GLU A 35 -13.59 2.02 -4.24
C GLU A 35 -12.43 2.36 -5.18
N LEU A 36 -11.33 1.63 -5.13
CA LEU A 36 -10.23 1.80 -6.09
C LEU A 36 -10.68 1.51 -7.51
N ASN A 37 -11.41 0.43 -7.74
CA ASN A 37 -11.90 0.03 -9.06
C ASN A 37 -12.97 0.98 -9.63
N LYS A 38 -13.84 1.51 -8.78
CA LYS A 38 -14.83 2.52 -9.19
C LYS A 38 -14.22 3.87 -9.57
N ASN A 39 -13.02 4.15 -9.09
CA ASN A 39 -12.43 5.48 -9.12
C ASN A 39 -11.01 5.48 -9.73
N LEU A 40 -10.82 4.75 -10.83
CA LEU A 40 -9.52 4.60 -11.51
C LEU A 40 -8.85 5.94 -11.90
N GLU A 41 -9.66 6.95 -12.20
CA GLU A 41 -9.17 8.28 -12.60
C GLU A 41 -9.04 9.26 -11.43
N ARG A 42 -9.43 8.85 -10.22
CA ARG A 42 -9.44 9.71 -9.04
C ARG A 42 -8.45 9.22 -7.99
N ARG A 43 -7.94 10.16 -7.23
CA ARG A 43 -7.14 9.83 -6.06
C ARG A 43 -8.05 9.27 -4.96
N VAL A 44 -7.82 8.02 -4.55
CA VAL A 44 -8.46 7.47 -3.35
C VAL A 44 -7.58 7.78 -2.15
N GLN A 45 -8.18 8.36 -1.12
CA GLN A 45 -7.53 8.68 0.13
C GLN A 45 -8.28 8.00 1.27
N ILE A 46 -7.54 7.57 2.27
CA ILE A 46 -8.11 7.05 3.52
C ILE A 46 -7.69 7.98 4.65
N SER A 47 -8.67 8.46 5.40
CA SER A 47 -8.46 9.18 6.65
C SER A 47 -8.69 8.21 7.81
N ILE A 48 -7.69 8.01 8.66
CA ILE A 48 -7.80 7.20 9.87
C ILE A 48 -7.89 8.13 11.07
N VAL A 49 -8.96 7.99 11.83
CA VAL A 49 -9.28 8.87 12.96
C VAL A 49 -9.17 8.08 14.26
N ASP A 50 -8.49 8.64 15.25
CA ASP A 50 -8.37 8.06 16.58
C ASP A 50 -9.49 8.49 17.54
N SER A 51 -9.38 8.12 18.85
CA SER A 51 -10.37 8.45 19.88
C SER A 51 -10.37 9.91 20.30
N GLU A 52 -9.31 10.65 19.98
CA GLU A 52 -9.17 12.08 20.29
C GLU A 52 -9.56 12.97 19.09
N ASN A 53 -10.02 12.34 18.00
CA ASN A 53 -10.33 12.93 16.70
C ASN A 53 -9.11 13.45 15.93
N ASP A 54 -7.91 13.02 16.31
CA ASP A 54 -6.74 13.22 15.47
C ASP A 54 -6.82 12.32 14.23
N ALA A 55 -6.39 12.85 13.08
CA ALA A 55 -6.50 12.18 11.81
C ALA A 55 -5.17 12.10 11.07
N VAL A 56 -4.92 10.93 10.49
CA VAL A 56 -3.83 10.72 9.52
C VAL A 56 -4.40 10.39 8.16
N TYR A 57 -3.71 10.78 7.10
CA TYR A 57 -4.20 10.65 5.73
C TYR A 57 -3.24 9.85 4.87
N TYR A 58 -3.79 8.95 4.06
CA TYR A 58 -3.02 8.11 3.14
C TYR A 58 -3.59 8.21 1.73
N VAL A 59 -2.73 8.29 0.73
CA VAL A 59 -3.09 7.97 -0.64
C VAL A 59 -2.97 6.46 -0.80
N VAL A 60 -4.00 5.88 -1.38
CA VAL A 60 -4.11 4.44 -1.61
C VAL A 60 -4.19 4.18 -3.11
N LYS A 61 -3.41 3.22 -3.60
CA LYS A 61 -3.39 2.85 -5.02
C LYS A 61 -3.24 1.34 -5.17
N SER A 62 -3.95 0.78 -6.13
CA SER A 62 -3.62 -0.56 -6.63
C SER A 62 -2.23 -0.55 -7.26
N ILE A 63 -1.46 -1.61 -7.03
CA ILE A 63 -0.15 -1.81 -7.67
C ILE A 63 -0.27 -2.95 -8.66
N THR A 64 0.24 -2.73 -9.85
CA THR A 64 0.60 -3.77 -10.81
C THR A 64 2.12 -3.91 -10.82
N TRP A 65 2.60 -5.13 -10.83
CA TRP A 65 4.02 -5.42 -10.86
C TRP A 65 4.46 -5.70 -12.30
N PRO A 66 5.16 -4.76 -12.97
CA PRO A 66 5.70 -5.02 -14.30
C PRO A 66 6.84 -6.04 -14.22
N GLU A 67 7.09 -6.72 -15.33
CA GLU A 67 8.28 -7.56 -15.42
C GLU A 67 9.55 -6.70 -15.29
N THR A 68 10.56 -7.24 -14.60
CA THR A 68 11.86 -6.61 -14.43
C THR A 68 12.96 -7.62 -14.73
N LYS A 69 14.21 -7.16 -14.89
CA LYS A 69 15.33 -8.05 -15.12
C LYS A 69 15.71 -8.77 -13.82
N LEU A 70 15.97 -10.08 -13.89
CA LEU A 70 16.50 -10.84 -12.78
C LEU A 70 17.92 -10.34 -12.43
N LYS A 71 18.21 -10.19 -11.15
CA LYS A 71 19.61 -10.14 -10.67
C LYS A 71 20.18 -11.55 -10.75
N GLU A 72 21.27 -11.72 -11.48
CA GLU A 72 21.82 -13.03 -11.87
C GLU A 72 22.23 -13.98 -10.72
N ASN A 73 22.20 -13.58 -9.45
CA ASN A 73 22.88 -14.34 -8.38
C ASN A 73 22.05 -14.68 -7.12
N GLU A 74 20.77 -14.40 -7.06
CA GLU A 74 20.00 -14.72 -5.84
C GLU A 74 18.61 -15.30 -6.19
N LYS A 75 18.55 -16.62 -6.31
CA LYS A 75 17.26 -17.32 -6.32
C LYS A 75 16.69 -17.30 -4.90
N THR A 76 15.71 -16.46 -4.67
CA THR A 76 14.88 -16.56 -3.47
C THR A 76 13.94 -17.75 -3.63
N ILE A 77 13.96 -18.69 -2.70
CA ILE A 77 13.01 -19.80 -2.65
C ILE A 77 11.93 -19.41 -1.66
N THR A 78 10.67 -19.47 -2.08
CA THR A 78 9.51 -19.24 -1.20
C THR A 78 8.37 -20.19 -1.57
N ASP A 79 7.64 -20.65 -0.56
CA ASP A 79 6.40 -21.41 -0.73
C ASP A 79 5.16 -20.52 -0.86
N ASP A 80 5.34 -19.21 -0.72
CA ASP A 80 4.29 -18.21 -0.82
C ASP A 80 3.97 -17.91 -2.29
N GLU A 81 2.76 -18.22 -2.73
CA GLU A 81 2.34 -18.05 -4.14
C GLU A 81 2.38 -16.60 -4.61
N ASP A 82 1.95 -15.64 -3.77
CA ASP A 82 1.99 -14.22 -4.11
C ASP A 82 3.44 -13.76 -4.34
N MET A 83 4.36 -14.24 -3.50
CA MET A 83 5.78 -13.92 -3.62
C MET A 83 6.42 -14.62 -4.81
N ARG A 84 5.96 -15.82 -5.16
CA ARG A 84 6.44 -16.56 -6.34
C ARG A 84 6.13 -15.79 -7.62
N GLU A 85 4.93 -15.22 -7.74
CA GLU A 85 4.58 -14.35 -8.87
C GLU A 85 5.59 -13.18 -9.04
N LEU A 86 5.98 -12.53 -7.94
CA LEU A 86 6.96 -11.44 -8.00
C LEU A 86 8.35 -11.93 -8.41
N ILE A 87 8.78 -13.09 -7.91
CA ILE A 87 10.07 -13.70 -8.29
C ILE A 87 10.08 -14.03 -9.78
N ASP A 88 9.00 -14.59 -10.31
CA ASP A 88 8.88 -14.93 -11.73
C ASP A 88 8.92 -13.67 -12.61
N LYS A 89 8.45 -12.54 -12.11
CA LYS A 89 8.56 -11.22 -12.74
C LYS A 89 9.93 -10.55 -12.56
N GLY A 90 10.89 -11.20 -11.88
CA GLY A 90 12.26 -10.72 -11.74
C GLY A 90 12.55 -9.90 -10.48
N TYR A 91 11.64 -9.85 -9.51
CA TYR A 91 11.90 -9.19 -8.23
C TYR A 91 12.66 -10.09 -7.26
N GLN A 92 13.53 -9.47 -6.48
CA GLN A 92 14.20 -10.14 -5.37
C GLN A 92 13.40 -9.92 -4.09
N ILE A 93 13.12 -11.01 -3.37
CA ILE A 93 12.34 -11.01 -2.13
C ILE A 93 13.23 -11.41 -0.97
N ASN A 94 13.23 -10.61 0.09
CA ASN A 94 13.94 -10.90 1.33
C ASN A 94 13.02 -10.67 2.53
N SER A 95 13.38 -11.22 3.69
CA SER A 95 12.62 -11.02 4.92
C SER A 95 12.48 -9.53 5.28
N GLY A 96 11.26 -9.11 5.59
CA GLY A 96 10.92 -7.78 6.08
C GLY A 96 10.97 -7.64 7.61
N LEU A 97 11.36 -8.68 8.34
CA LEU A 97 11.26 -8.78 9.79
C LEU A 97 11.81 -7.55 10.55
N LYS A 98 12.97 -7.03 10.12
CA LYS A 98 13.59 -5.84 10.75
C LYS A 98 12.76 -4.56 10.62
N PHE A 99 11.73 -4.56 9.77
CA PHE A 99 10.81 -3.45 9.56
C PHE A 99 9.40 -3.76 10.09
N GLY A 100 9.22 -4.93 10.71
CA GLY A 100 7.90 -5.37 11.20
C GLY A 100 6.93 -5.76 10.08
N THR A 101 7.44 -6.19 8.92
CA THR A 101 6.65 -6.66 7.78
C THR A 101 7.09 -8.06 7.36
N HIS A 102 6.30 -8.74 6.52
CA HIS A 102 6.66 -10.07 6.05
C HIS A 102 7.85 -10.03 5.09
N TYR A 103 7.81 -9.14 4.09
CA TYR A 103 8.79 -9.12 3.03
C TYR A 103 9.27 -7.71 2.71
N ARG A 104 10.48 -7.63 2.15
CA ARG A 104 11.04 -6.48 1.45
C ARG A 104 11.37 -6.87 0.03
N VAL A 105 10.99 -6.02 -0.91
CA VAL A 105 11.08 -6.31 -2.34
C VAL A 105 12.00 -5.32 -3.02
N TYR A 106 12.87 -5.87 -3.88
CA TYR A 106 13.83 -5.12 -4.68
C TYR A 106 13.49 -5.30 -6.16
N ASN A 107 13.66 -4.24 -6.92
CA ASN A 107 13.78 -4.34 -8.37
C ASN A 107 15.25 -4.44 -8.79
N TYR A 108 15.51 -4.76 -10.05
CA TYR A 108 16.85 -4.90 -10.60
C TYR A 108 17.74 -3.66 -10.38
N GLU A 109 17.16 -2.48 -10.45
CA GLU A 109 17.89 -1.20 -10.45
C GLU A 109 18.25 -0.69 -9.03
N SER A 110 17.62 -1.28 -8.01
CA SER A 110 17.72 -0.73 -6.64
C SER A 110 18.69 -1.50 -5.77
N ASN A 111 19.63 -0.78 -5.16
CA ASN A 111 20.48 -1.31 -4.07
C ASN A 111 19.72 -1.42 -2.73
N HIS A 112 18.59 -0.74 -2.60
CA HIS A 112 17.72 -0.76 -1.43
C HIS A 112 16.31 -1.16 -1.84
N ALA A 113 15.67 -2.00 -1.03
CA ALA A 113 14.28 -2.39 -1.26
C ALA A 113 13.37 -1.16 -1.23
N PRO A 114 12.68 -0.81 -2.32
CA PRO A 114 11.74 0.31 -2.30
C PRO A 114 10.41 -0.04 -1.65
N TRP A 115 10.07 -1.32 -1.53
CA TRP A 115 8.79 -1.78 -0.99
C TRP A 115 8.95 -2.70 0.21
N LEU A 116 8.03 -2.56 1.16
CA LEU A 116 7.79 -3.48 2.25
C LEU A 116 6.41 -4.10 2.07
N ILE A 117 6.33 -5.41 2.04
CA ILE A 117 5.08 -6.14 1.84
C ILE A 117 4.59 -6.72 3.15
N GLN A 118 3.35 -6.45 3.46
CA GLN A 118 2.59 -7.08 4.52
C GLN A 118 1.47 -7.91 3.90
N LYS A 119 1.45 -9.21 4.20
CA LYS A 119 0.28 -10.05 3.94
C LYS A 119 -0.79 -9.73 4.99
N ILE A 120 -2.00 -9.62 4.52
CA ILE A 120 -3.13 -9.25 5.36
C ILE A 120 -3.76 -10.50 5.93
N ASP A 121 -4.09 -10.47 7.20
CA ASP A 121 -5.00 -11.38 7.86
C ASP A 121 -6.28 -10.65 8.30
N ASP A 122 -7.31 -11.44 8.61
CA ASP A 122 -8.64 -10.90 8.96
C ASP A 122 -8.67 -10.20 10.33
N SER A 123 -7.58 -10.27 11.11
CA SER A 123 -7.47 -9.63 12.44
C SER A 123 -6.84 -8.24 12.40
N MET A 124 -6.33 -7.80 11.24
CA MET A 124 -5.65 -6.51 11.12
C MET A 124 -6.61 -5.33 11.26
N THR A 125 -6.15 -4.33 11.98
CA THR A 125 -6.85 -3.07 12.21
C THR A 125 -6.20 -1.92 11.45
N TRP A 126 -6.92 -0.81 11.34
CA TRP A 126 -6.36 0.43 10.77
C TRP A 126 -5.17 0.97 11.57
N LEU A 127 -5.11 0.68 12.88
CA LEU A 127 -3.96 1.03 13.72
C LEU A 127 -2.69 0.31 13.24
N ASP A 128 -2.80 -0.95 12.84
CA ASP A 128 -1.66 -1.72 12.34
C ASP A 128 -1.12 -1.14 11.02
N ILE A 129 -2.02 -0.75 10.11
CA ILE A 129 -1.64 -0.03 8.88
C ILE A 129 -0.91 1.27 9.21
N THR A 130 -1.46 2.05 10.15
CA THR A 130 -0.84 3.33 10.57
C THR A 130 0.58 3.14 11.08
N ARG A 131 0.81 2.12 11.92
CA ARG A 131 2.13 1.79 12.46
C ARG A 131 3.10 1.40 11.34
N MET A 132 2.69 0.50 10.44
CA MET A 132 3.53 0.04 9.33
C MET A 132 3.89 1.17 8.37
N VAL A 133 2.91 1.99 7.98
CA VAL A 133 3.19 3.10 7.05
C VAL A 133 4.13 4.12 7.69
N ARG A 134 4.03 4.34 9.00
CA ARG A 134 4.96 5.22 9.72
C ARG A 134 6.39 4.69 9.70
N VAL A 135 6.57 3.38 9.92
CA VAL A 135 7.89 2.74 9.80
C VAL A 135 8.41 2.85 8.38
N GLY A 136 7.60 2.49 7.38
CA GLY A 136 7.97 2.58 5.97
C GLY A 136 8.41 4.00 5.58
N HIS A 137 7.64 5.01 5.98
CA HIS A 137 7.98 6.41 5.73
C HIS A 137 9.32 6.81 6.37
N GLY A 138 9.58 6.38 7.61
CA GLY A 138 10.82 6.68 8.33
C GLY A 138 12.08 6.07 7.68
N VAL A 139 11.92 5.04 6.84
CA VAL A 139 13.02 4.37 6.13
C VAL A 139 12.96 4.53 4.61
N ASN A 140 12.17 5.48 4.11
CA ASN A 140 11.95 5.76 2.68
C ASN A 140 11.51 4.53 1.88
N LYS A 141 10.52 3.79 2.39
CA LYS A 141 9.94 2.61 1.74
C LYS A 141 8.44 2.72 1.68
N THR A 142 7.88 2.26 0.58
CA THR A 142 6.42 2.19 0.42
C THR A 142 5.88 0.90 1.04
N ILE A 143 4.85 1.01 1.87
CA ILE A 143 4.12 -0.15 2.37
C ILE A 143 3.16 -0.62 1.29
N VAL A 144 3.20 -1.92 1.03
CA VAL A 144 2.29 -2.61 0.13
C VAL A 144 1.60 -3.72 0.90
N LEU A 145 0.30 -3.74 0.83
CA LEU A 145 -0.52 -4.80 1.41
C LEU A 145 -0.86 -5.82 0.33
N ALA A 146 -0.66 -7.09 0.65
CA ALA A 146 -1.00 -8.22 -0.20
C ALA A 146 -2.28 -8.89 0.32
N TYR A 147 -3.31 -8.99 -0.51
CA TYR A 147 -4.59 -9.59 -0.18
C TYR A 147 -5.18 -10.34 -1.37
N LYS A 148 -5.21 -11.68 -1.30
CA LYS A 148 -5.83 -12.55 -2.31
C LYS A 148 -5.39 -12.21 -3.74
N GLY A 149 -4.08 -12.13 -3.98
CA GLY A 149 -3.50 -11.81 -5.28
C GLY A 149 -3.62 -10.34 -5.70
N ASN A 150 -4.13 -9.46 -4.84
CA ASN A 150 -4.22 -8.04 -5.09
C ASN A 150 -3.20 -7.28 -4.24
N TRP A 151 -2.73 -6.14 -4.76
CA TRP A 151 -1.68 -5.34 -4.15
C TRP A 151 -2.13 -3.90 -3.99
N ILE A 152 -2.02 -3.38 -2.76
CA ILE A 152 -2.40 -1.99 -2.45
C ILE A 152 -1.23 -1.28 -1.78
N SER A 153 -0.81 -0.15 -2.33
CA SER A 153 0.16 0.73 -1.67
C SER A 153 -0.52 1.77 -0.79
N PHE A 154 0.14 2.07 0.32
CA PHE A 154 -0.23 3.15 1.23
C PHE A 154 0.91 4.15 1.32
N VAL A 155 0.62 5.41 1.02
CA VAL A 155 1.57 6.51 1.11
C VAL A 155 1.00 7.58 2.03
N TRP A 156 1.73 7.88 3.11
CA TRP A 156 1.34 8.94 4.02
C TRP A 156 1.40 10.31 3.34
N ILE A 157 0.36 11.10 3.52
CA ILE A 157 0.31 12.48 3.08
C ILE A 157 0.09 13.41 4.29
N LYS A 158 0.79 14.51 4.30
CA LYS A 158 0.49 15.59 5.24
C LYS A 158 -0.70 16.38 4.70
N PRO A 159 -1.65 16.79 5.56
CA PRO A 159 -2.75 17.64 5.17
C PRO A 159 -2.27 19.03 4.70
#